data_8b0802744b7470e08910f03a8db1804d
#
_entry.id   8b0802744b7470e08910f03a8db1804d
#
_cell.length_a   1.000
_cell.length_b   1.000
_cell.length_c   1.000
_cell.angle_alpha   90.00
_cell.angle_beta   90.00
_cell.angle_gamma   90.00
#
_symmetry.space_group_name_H-M   'P 1'
#
loop_
_entity.id
_entity.type
_entity.pdbx_description
1 polymer ?
#
loop_
_entity_poly.entity_id
_entity_poly.type
_entity_poly.pdbx_seq_one_letter_code
_entity_poly.pdbx_strand_id
1 'polypeptide(L)'
;MKEKFDEFLKITRELNKIEITPLLMGSLGLEQVTGRDWQARDIDIHVPGDPRGWGAPDEERIYDFEKIEMIMNRLGFHLVDLHEHEFQKDDLSVEFGGMNTLEDFAGIPLDELEKHQTAGAIYFLPNAEQYLK
;
A
#
# COMPACT_ATOMS: atom_id res chain seq x y z
N MET A 1 -15.08 -2.54 6.88
CA MET A 1 -13.95 -1.68 7.28
C MET A 1 -12.86 -2.45 8.02
N LYS A 2 -13.19 -3.06 9.16
CA LYS A 2 -12.23 -3.82 9.95
C LYS A 2 -11.62 -4.98 9.18
N GLU A 3 -12.42 -5.66 8.37
CA GLU A 3 -11.98 -6.81 7.57
C GLU A 3 -10.92 -6.42 6.54
N LYS A 4 -11.06 -5.26 5.92
CA LYS A 4 -10.07 -4.78 4.94
C LYS A 4 -8.77 -4.42 5.62
N PHE A 5 -8.84 -3.81 6.80
CA PHE A 5 -7.65 -3.47 7.55
C PHE A 5 -6.94 -4.75 8.02
N ASP A 6 -7.70 -5.76 8.45
CA ASP A 6 -7.12 -7.06 8.83
C ASP A 6 -6.39 -7.72 7.64
N GLU A 7 -6.96 -7.63 6.43
CA GLU A 7 -6.28 -8.11 5.22
C GLU A 7 -5.01 -7.32 4.94
N PHE A 8 -5.06 -6.00 5.09
CA PHE A 8 -3.86 -5.16 4.96
C PHE A 8 -2.77 -5.62 5.93
N LEU A 9 -3.14 -5.91 7.18
CA LEU A 9 -2.17 -6.36 8.18
C LEU A 9 -1.54 -7.70 7.81
N LYS A 10 -2.32 -8.62 7.23
CA LYS A 10 -1.79 -9.91 6.76
C LYS A 10 -0.77 -9.70 5.65
N ILE A 11 -1.09 -8.87 4.68
CA ILE A 11 -0.20 -8.53 3.58
C ILE A 11 1.07 -7.89 4.13
N THR A 12 0.91 -6.94 5.05
CA THR A 12 2.03 -6.21 5.63
C THR A 12 2.99 -7.12 6.37
N ARG A 13 2.49 -8.09 7.16
CA ARG A 13 3.35 -9.02 7.87
C ARG A 13 4.23 -9.81 6.91
N GLU A 14 3.67 -10.23 5.76
CA GLU A 14 4.46 -10.94 4.75
C GLU A 14 5.48 -10.02 4.07
N LEU A 15 5.11 -8.78 3.79
CA LEU A 15 6.04 -7.79 3.22
C LEU A 15 7.17 -7.48 4.20
N ASN A 16 6.88 -7.40 5.49
CA ASN A 16 7.91 -7.17 6.52
C ASN A 16 8.97 -8.27 6.49
N LYS A 17 8.59 -9.51 6.18
CA LYS A 17 9.52 -10.64 6.12
C LYS A 17 10.55 -10.49 5.01
N ILE A 18 10.25 -9.73 3.97
CA ILE A 18 11.19 -9.44 2.88
C ILE A 18 11.73 -8.01 2.99
N GLU A 19 11.69 -7.45 4.20
CA GLU A 19 12.27 -6.14 4.53
C GLU A 19 11.57 -4.97 3.83
N ILE A 20 10.27 -5.09 3.57
CA ILE A 20 9.47 -4.01 3.04
C ILE A 20 8.54 -3.50 4.13
N THR A 21 8.58 -2.19 4.39
CA THR A 21 7.64 -1.50 5.28
C THR A 21 6.68 -0.72 4.38
N PRO A 22 5.45 -1.20 4.18
CA PRO A 22 4.53 -0.55 3.25
C PRO A 22 3.88 0.69 3.85
N LEU A 23 3.39 1.56 2.97
CA LEU A 23 2.62 2.74 3.34
C LEU A 23 1.16 2.51 2.96
N LEU A 24 0.25 2.63 3.91
CA LEU A 24 -1.19 2.54 3.65
C LEU A 24 -1.71 3.91 3.25
N MET A 25 -2.29 3.99 2.06
CA MET A 25 -2.86 5.23 1.51
C MET A 25 -4.35 5.05 1.21
N GLY A 26 -4.94 6.04 0.56
CA GLY A 26 -6.33 6.00 0.12
C GLY A 26 -7.33 6.06 1.25
N SER A 27 -8.58 5.67 0.95
CA SER A 27 -9.68 5.77 1.90
C SER A 27 -9.49 4.92 3.15
N LEU A 28 -8.92 3.72 2.99
CA LEU A 28 -8.68 2.84 4.15
C LEU A 28 -7.67 3.46 5.11
N GLY A 29 -6.60 4.07 4.59
CA GLY A 29 -5.63 4.78 5.42
C GLY A 29 -6.28 5.96 6.13
N LEU A 30 -7.11 6.71 5.42
CA LEU A 30 -7.83 7.84 5.99
C LEU A 30 -8.76 7.40 7.13
N GLU A 31 -9.42 6.25 6.99
CA GLU A 31 -10.25 5.69 8.06
C GLU A 31 -9.44 5.45 9.34
N GLN A 32 -8.22 4.91 9.20
CA GLN A 32 -7.38 4.62 10.35
C GLN A 32 -6.92 5.91 11.05
N VAL A 33 -6.64 6.95 10.28
CA VAL A 33 -6.13 8.22 10.83
C VAL A 33 -7.23 9.04 11.49
N THR A 34 -8.43 9.06 10.89
CA THR A 34 -9.53 9.91 11.37
C THR A 34 -10.52 9.19 12.27
N GLY A 35 -10.52 7.86 12.26
CA GLY A 35 -11.50 7.06 13.00
C GLY A 35 -12.89 7.08 12.39
N ARG A 36 -13.05 7.64 11.19
CA ARG A 36 -14.33 7.68 10.49
C ARG A 36 -14.40 6.61 9.42
N ASP A 37 -15.61 6.11 9.17
CA ASP A 37 -15.85 5.18 8.07
C ASP A 37 -16.00 5.96 6.78
N TRP A 38 -15.03 5.81 5.88
CA TRP A 38 -15.03 6.44 4.56
C TRP A 38 -15.51 5.48 3.49
N GLN A 39 -16.06 4.30 3.91
CA GLN A 39 -16.55 3.26 3.01
C GLN A 39 -15.48 2.84 2.00
N ALA A 40 -14.26 2.60 2.51
CA ALA A 40 -13.14 2.17 1.68
C ALA A 40 -13.48 0.90 0.92
N ARG A 41 -13.27 0.90 -0.39
CA ARG A 41 -13.54 -0.24 -1.26
C ARG A 41 -12.27 -1.00 -1.59
N ASP A 42 -11.16 -0.29 -1.66
CA ASP A 42 -9.88 -0.82 -2.10
C ASP A 42 -8.83 -0.60 -1.04
N ILE A 43 -7.81 -1.43 -1.08
CA ILE A 43 -6.62 -1.23 -0.26
C ILE A 43 -5.54 -0.64 -1.18
N ASP A 44 -5.04 0.54 -0.84
CA ASP A 44 -4.03 1.25 -1.61
C ASP A 44 -2.72 1.21 -0.83
N ILE A 45 -1.76 0.41 -1.32
CA ILE A 45 -0.49 0.17 -0.63
C ILE A 45 0.65 0.74 -1.47
N HIS A 46 1.49 1.57 -0.84
CA HIS A 46 2.69 2.07 -1.49
C HIS A 46 3.92 1.39 -0.92
N VAL A 47 4.83 0.99 -1.80
CA VAL A 47 6.06 0.26 -1.47
C VAL A 47 7.22 0.90 -2.23
N PRO A 48 8.48 0.60 -1.87
CA PRO A 48 9.62 1.15 -2.61
C PRO A 48 9.54 0.84 -4.10
N GLY A 49 9.80 1.83 -4.92
CA GLY A 49 9.70 1.70 -6.36
C GLY A 49 10.60 2.67 -7.09
N ASP A 50 10.52 2.65 -8.42
CA ASP A 50 11.33 3.50 -9.29
C ASP A 50 10.90 4.96 -9.13
N PRO A 51 11.85 5.88 -8.89
CA PRO A 51 11.52 7.31 -8.76
C PRO A 51 10.84 7.91 -9.98
N ARG A 52 10.96 7.28 -11.17
CA ARG A 52 10.27 7.75 -12.37
C ARG A 52 8.75 7.57 -12.28
N GLY A 53 8.27 6.72 -11.36
CA GLY A 53 6.84 6.47 -11.21
C GLY A 53 6.22 5.97 -12.51
N TRP A 54 5.17 6.64 -12.98
CA TRP A 54 4.48 6.26 -14.22
C TRP A 54 5.36 6.36 -15.47
N GLY A 55 6.51 7.01 -15.39
CA GLY A 55 7.48 7.06 -16.48
C GLY A 55 8.32 5.81 -16.61
N ALA A 56 8.28 4.90 -15.64
CA ALA A 56 8.99 3.63 -15.69
C ALA A 56 8.15 2.57 -16.37
N PRO A 57 8.76 1.56 -17.03
CA PRO A 57 8.02 0.41 -17.54
C PRO A 57 7.26 -0.28 -16.39
N ASP A 58 6.10 -0.89 -16.70
CA ASP A 58 5.25 -1.51 -15.68
C ASP A 58 6.01 -2.53 -14.82
N GLU A 59 6.89 -3.33 -15.43
CA GLU A 59 7.64 -4.37 -14.73
C GLU A 59 8.71 -3.80 -13.80
N GLU A 60 9.11 -2.55 -14.00
CA GLU A 60 10.20 -1.92 -13.25
C GLU A 60 9.71 -0.89 -12.25
N ARG A 61 8.44 -0.51 -12.32
CA ARG A 61 7.90 0.58 -11.52
C ARG A 61 7.91 0.29 -10.02
N ILE A 62 7.73 -0.97 -9.63
CA ILE A 62 7.77 -1.40 -8.23
C ILE A 62 8.91 -2.39 -8.05
N TYR A 63 9.81 -2.11 -7.09
CA TYR A 63 10.93 -2.99 -6.80
C TYR A 63 10.44 -4.29 -6.16
N ASP A 64 11.10 -5.40 -6.49
CA ASP A 64 10.77 -6.73 -5.96
C ASP A 64 9.32 -7.15 -6.24
N PHE A 65 8.72 -6.65 -7.33
CA PHE A 65 7.32 -6.95 -7.64
C PHE A 65 7.06 -8.45 -7.76
N GLU A 66 8.02 -9.23 -8.28
CA GLU A 66 7.85 -10.69 -8.37
C GLU A 66 7.65 -11.32 -7.00
N LYS A 67 8.38 -10.84 -5.99
CA LYS A 67 8.23 -11.32 -4.61
C LYS A 67 6.87 -10.91 -4.04
N ILE A 68 6.44 -9.68 -4.34
CA ILE A 68 5.14 -9.18 -3.92
C ILE A 68 4.04 -10.03 -4.55
N GLU A 69 4.16 -10.34 -5.83
CA GLU A 69 3.17 -11.17 -6.52
C GLU A 69 3.08 -12.56 -5.90
N MET A 70 4.21 -13.17 -5.55
CA MET A 70 4.23 -14.47 -4.88
C MET A 70 3.50 -14.40 -3.53
N ILE A 71 3.74 -13.35 -2.76
CA ILE A 71 3.06 -13.12 -1.48
C ILE A 71 1.55 -13.02 -1.69
N MET A 72 1.13 -12.19 -2.64
CA MET A 72 -0.29 -11.96 -2.90
C MET A 72 -0.99 -13.25 -3.36
N ASN A 73 -0.32 -14.03 -4.23
CA ASN A 73 -0.87 -15.31 -4.69
C ASN A 73 -1.05 -16.29 -3.53
N ARG A 74 -0.09 -16.35 -2.61
CA ARG A 74 -0.20 -17.22 -1.42
C ARG A 74 -1.36 -16.81 -0.51
N LEU A 75 -1.68 -15.51 -0.50
CA LEU A 75 -2.80 -15.00 0.30
C LEU A 75 -4.14 -15.09 -0.42
N GLY A 76 -4.15 -15.63 -1.64
CA GLY A 76 -5.37 -15.85 -2.40
C GLY A 76 -5.72 -14.74 -3.39
N PHE A 77 -4.84 -13.77 -3.58
CA PHE A 77 -5.05 -12.69 -4.53
C PHE A 77 -4.46 -13.05 -5.89
N HIS A 78 -5.08 -12.53 -6.95
CA HIS A 78 -4.62 -12.71 -8.33
C HIS A 78 -4.37 -11.36 -8.98
N LEU A 79 -3.29 -11.26 -9.77
CA LEU A 79 -3.00 -10.05 -10.52
C LEU A 79 -4.03 -9.90 -11.64
N VAL A 80 -4.75 -8.78 -11.65
CA VAL A 80 -5.79 -8.52 -12.65
C VAL A 80 -5.41 -7.36 -13.59
N ASP A 81 -4.48 -6.50 -13.19
CA ASP A 81 -4.03 -5.38 -14.03
C ASP A 81 -2.58 -5.05 -13.68
N LEU A 82 -1.66 -5.36 -14.61
CA LEU A 82 -0.25 -5.09 -14.38
C LEU A 82 0.06 -3.59 -14.40
N HIS A 83 -0.61 -2.83 -15.27
CA HIS A 83 -0.38 -1.39 -15.36
C HIS A 83 -0.68 -0.69 -14.03
N GLU A 84 -1.77 -1.08 -13.38
CA GLU A 84 -2.16 -0.53 -12.07
C GLU A 84 -1.55 -1.30 -10.91
N HIS A 85 -0.84 -2.40 -11.15
CA HIS A 85 -0.36 -3.33 -10.12
C HIS A 85 -1.49 -3.74 -9.18
N GLU A 86 -2.64 -4.07 -9.78
CA GLU A 86 -3.87 -4.39 -9.05
C GLU A 86 -4.06 -5.89 -8.90
N PHE A 87 -4.34 -6.31 -7.66
CA PHE A 87 -4.69 -7.70 -7.33
C PHE A 87 -6.13 -7.75 -6.83
N GLN A 88 -6.76 -8.90 -6.99
CA GLN A 88 -8.14 -9.10 -6.54
C GLN A 88 -8.33 -10.46 -5.90
N LYS A 89 -9.12 -10.48 -4.82
CA LYS A 89 -9.58 -11.70 -4.15
C LYS A 89 -11.03 -11.46 -3.76
N ASP A 90 -11.96 -12.25 -4.31
CA ASP A 90 -13.40 -12.04 -4.14
C ASP A 90 -13.77 -10.59 -4.51
N ASP A 91 -14.37 -9.84 -3.61
CA ASP A 91 -14.76 -8.45 -3.84
C ASP A 91 -13.69 -7.43 -3.43
N LEU A 92 -12.54 -7.91 -2.97
CA LEU A 92 -11.50 -7.04 -2.45
C LEU A 92 -10.43 -6.76 -3.50
N SER A 93 -10.15 -5.48 -3.72
CA SER A 93 -9.10 -5.02 -4.63
C SER A 93 -7.94 -4.42 -3.84
N VAL A 94 -6.71 -4.75 -4.25
CA VAL A 94 -5.50 -4.20 -3.66
C VAL A 94 -4.63 -3.65 -4.78
N GLU A 95 -4.28 -2.37 -4.71
CA GLU A 95 -3.39 -1.74 -5.68
C GLU A 95 -2.07 -1.37 -5.02
N PHE A 96 -0.96 -1.58 -5.74
CA PHE A 96 0.36 -1.21 -5.29
C PHE A 96 0.87 0.00 -6.07
N GLY A 97 1.45 0.97 -5.35
CA GLY A 97 2.10 2.12 -5.95
C GLY A 97 3.49 2.32 -5.38
N GLY A 98 4.27 3.18 -6.00
CA GLY A 98 5.62 3.50 -5.54
C GLY A 98 5.62 4.64 -4.54
N MET A 99 6.14 4.42 -3.34
CA MET A 99 6.19 5.47 -2.33
C MET A 99 7.25 6.52 -2.63
N ASN A 100 8.21 6.22 -3.51
CA ASN A 100 9.29 7.14 -3.85
C ASN A 100 8.82 8.36 -4.65
N THR A 101 7.60 8.34 -5.19
CA THR A 101 7.04 9.45 -5.95
C THR A 101 6.10 10.33 -5.11
N LEU A 102 5.95 10.04 -3.81
CA LEU A 102 5.00 10.74 -2.96
C LEU A 102 5.28 12.22 -2.82
N GLU A 103 6.55 12.61 -2.71
CA GLU A 103 6.93 14.01 -2.60
C GLU A 103 6.47 14.83 -3.79
N ASP A 104 6.56 14.24 -5.00
CA ASP A 104 6.28 14.97 -6.23
C ASP A 104 4.80 15.25 -6.43
N PHE A 105 3.92 14.31 -6.09
CA PHE A 105 2.51 14.55 -6.38
C PHE A 105 1.60 14.66 -5.16
N ALA A 106 2.05 14.20 -3.97
CA ALA A 106 1.28 14.36 -2.75
C ALA A 106 1.87 15.39 -1.79
N GLY A 107 3.09 15.86 -2.06
CA GLY A 107 3.77 16.83 -1.21
C GLY A 107 4.14 16.32 0.17
N ILE A 108 4.29 15.00 0.32
CA ILE A 108 4.59 14.37 1.59
C ILE A 108 6.04 13.88 1.59
N PRO A 109 6.94 14.48 2.39
CA PRO A 109 8.29 13.95 2.53
C PRO A 109 8.26 12.56 3.17
N LEU A 110 9.03 11.62 2.61
CA LEU A 110 9.03 10.24 3.08
C LEU A 110 9.50 10.11 4.54
N ASP A 111 10.42 10.96 4.96
CA ASP A 111 10.96 10.92 6.32
C ASP A 111 10.00 11.51 7.37
N GLU A 112 8.91 12.13 6.94
CA GLU A 112 7.87 12.65 7.83
C GLU A 112 6.71 11.67 8.04
N LEU A 113 6.75 10.50 7.39
CA LEU A 113 5.71 9.49 7.57
C LEU A 113 5.82 8.84 8.95
N GLU A 114 4.68 8.63 9.58
CA GLU A 114 4.63 7.98 10.89
C GLU A 114 4.62 6.46 10.74
N LYS A 115 5.48 5.78 11.50
CA LYS A 115 5.55 4.32 11.52
C LYS A 115 4.64 3.79 12.62
N HIS A 116 3.82 2.80 12.26
CA HIS A 116 2.89 2.17 13.19
C HIS A 116 3.17 0.67 13.27
N GLN A 117 2.73 0.06 14.38
CA GLN A 117 2.80 -1.39 14.52
C GLN A 117 1.49 -1.89 15.11
N THR A 118 0.84 -2.83 14.42
CA THR A 118 -0.43 -3.42 14.84
C THR A 118 -0.40 -4.91 14.55
N ALA A 119 -0.70 -5.74 15.56
CA ALA A 119 -0.78 -7.20 15.41
C ALA A 119 0.46 -7.80 14.74
N GLY A 120 1.65 -7.26 15.03
CA GLY A 120 2.90 -7.73 14.46
C GLY A 120 3.23 -7.19 13.07
N ALA A 121 2.38 -6.35 12.50
CA ALA A 121 2.61 -5.72 11.20
C ALA A 121 3.16 -4.30 11.39
N ILE A 122 4.21 -3.97 10.66
CA ILE A 122 4.85 -2.64 10.70
C ILE A 122 4.60 -1.94 9.37
N TYR A 123 4.05 -0.72 9.43
CA TYR A 123 3.67 0.02 8.24
C TYR A 123 3.73 1.52 8.50
N PHE A 124 3.67 2.31 7.42
CA PHE A 124 3.58 3.76 7.51
C PHE A 124 2.16 4.22 7.28
N LEU A 125 1.78 5.33 7.93
CA LEU A 125 0.53 6.05 7.68
C LEU A 125 0.84 7.54 7.62
N PRO A 126 0.30 8.28 6.63
CA PRO A 126 0.31 9.73 6.71
C PRO A 126 -0.59 10.15 7.88
N ASN A 127 -0.25 11.25 8.55
CA ASN A 127 -1.15 11.79 9.57
C ASN A 127 -2.31 12.55 8.90
N ALA A 128 -3.31 12.98 9.70
CA ALA A 128 -4.49 13.66 9.15
C ALA A 128 -4.13 14.92 8.37
N GLU A 129 -3.15 15.67 8.84
CA GLU A 129 -2.68 16.88 8.17
C GLU A 129 -2.08 16.56 6.79
N GLN A 130 -1.28 15.51 6.70
CA GLN A 130 -0.67 15.09 5.44
C GLN A 130 -1.73 14.66 4.41
N TYR A 131 -2.81 14.02 4.85
CA TYR A 131 -3.90 13.66 3.95
C TYR A 131 -4.61 14.87 3.37
N LEU A 132 -4.60 16.00 4.07
CA LEU A 132 -5.28 17.21 3.62
C LEU A 132 -4.45 18.04 2.64
N LYS A 133 -3.22 17.69 2.43
CA LYS A 133 -2.38 18.31 1.41
C LYS A 133 -2.66 17.67 0.07
#